data_037475f9672a1e80d1cc99f90af364d1
#
_entry.id   037475f9672a1e80d1cc99f90af364d1
#
_cell.length_a   1.000
_cell.length_b   1.000
_cell.length_c   1.000
_cell.angle_alpha   90.00
_cell.angle_beta   90.00
_cell.angle_gamma   90.00
#
_symmetry.space_group_name_H-M   'P 1'
#
loop_
_entity.id
_entity.type
_entity.pdbx_description
1 polymer ?
#
loop_
_entity_poly.entity_id
_entity_poly.type
_entity_poly.pdbx_seq_one_letter_code
_entity_poly.pdbx_strand_id
1 'polypeptide(L)'
;MRGKYMKTFLDEDFILRSEPAQVLYHKYAEKEAIFDFHNHLNPQEIYENAGLGNLANAWLDHDHYKWRAMRAAGVREELITGHLRVDGSVKSDDERGGAAKVAAADYERYLEFVRTLQLCPGNPLYHWSHLELKRYFGIDVPVTEANAREVWDKCNALLAKADFGPRGLLEKMGVKELCTTDDPLDSLEWHKKLAKDWKACKVRPSFRPDFIINAESPAYADYISRLQKVDGTQFKSISDMIAAVGRRMDFFKENGSVVSDHSLENDFYLPATYDDVNYIFEKAWIGKKLKPEEIAKYKGYVLVELGKLYAQKGFVMQIHIGALRDQNAAMFNVVGKNIGEDSLQDFNYAPQIGCVLNAIYSAEPAARTILYNLNPKDNEALATMAANFRNCQFGPAWWFNDHKDGIEEQIRVYSRTAPLGRYVGMLTDSRSFLSYPRHEYFRRILCNYIGGLVEEGEFPWNEEALGELVKNICYSNSLDFFCIK
;
A
#
# COMPACT_ATOMS: atom_id res chain seq x y z
N MET A 1 35.06 22.85 19.68
CA MET A 1 34.56 21.55 19.23
C MET A 1 33.53 21.10 20.27
N ARG A 2 32.24 21.22 19.99
CA ARG A 2 31.21 20.60 20.86
C ARG A 2 31.37 19.10 20.67
N GLY A 3 31.67 18.37 21.75
CA GLY A 3 31.67 16.90 21.72
C GLY A 3 30.31 16.43 21.25
N LYS A 4 30.27 15.79 20.06
CA LYS A 4 29.05 15.18 19.53
C LYS A 4 28.73 13.97 20.43
N TYR A 5 27.87 14.15 21.42
CA TYR A 5 27.27 13.02 22.11
C TYR A 5 26.53 12.17 21.08
N MET A 6 26.72 10.86 21.11
CA MET A 6 25.91 9.95 20.28
C MET A 6 24.44 10.11 20.70
N LYS A 7 23.53 10.28 19.73
CA LYS A 7 22.09 10.26 19.99
C LYS A 7 21.69 8.89 20.52
N THR A 8 20.76 8.88 21.46
CA THR A 8 20.12 7.65 21.93
C THR A 8 19.26 7.08 20.81
N PHE A 9 19.19 5.76 20.69
CA PHE A 9 18.36 5.10 19.69
C PHE A 9 16.88 5.43 19.91
N LEU A 10 16.19 5.88 18.86
CA LEU A 10 14.79 6.31 18.88
C LEU A 10 14.48 7.35 19.99
N ASP A 11 15.42 8.30 20.21
CA ASP A 11 15.14 9.45 21.09
C ASP A 11 14.00 10.32 20.51
N GLU A 12 13.57 11.32 21.27
CA GLU A 12 12.46 12.20 20.88
C GLU A 12 12.74 12.90 19.53
N ASP A 13 14.02 13.18 19.24
CA ASP A 13 14.48 13.82 18.00
C ASP A 13 15.02 12.83 16.96
N PHE A 14 14.62 11.56 17.06
CA PHE A 14 15.00 10.55 16.06
C PHE A 14 14.71 11.05 14.64
N ILE A 15 15.70 10.97 13.74
CA ILE A 15 15.73 11.53 12.37
C ILE A 15 15.83 13.06 12.33
N LEU A 16 15.24 13.81 13.25
CA LEU A 16 15.22 15.27 13.26
C LEU A 16 16.60 15.85 13.58
N ARG A 17 17.22 16.55 12.61
CA ARG A 17 18.61 16.97 12.71
C ARG A 17 18.80 18.46 13.03
N SER A 18 17.79 19.29 12.77
CA SER A 18 17.82 20.74 12.97
C SER A 18 16.70 21.21 13.90
N GLU A 19 16.87 22.39 14.50
CA GLU A 19 15.83 22.98 15.35
C GLU A 19 14.52 23.24 14.57
N PRO A 20 14.55 23.77 13.33
CA PRO A 20 13.34 23.87 12.53
C PRO A 20 12.62 22.52 12.32
N ALA A 21 13.37 21.44 12.07
CA ALA A 21 12.79 20.10 11.91
C ALA A 21 12.08 19.60 13.17
N GLN A 22 12.69 19.84 14.34
CA GLN A 22 12.12 19.48 15.64
C GLN A 22 10.84 20.26 15.92
N VAL A 23 10.84 21.57 15.71
CA VAL A 23 9.64 22.41 15.86
C VAL A 23 8.52 21.96 14.93
N LEU A 24 8.81 21.77 13.66
CA LEU A 24 7.81 21.32 12.66
C LEU A 24 7.19 19.97 13.06
N TYR A 25 8.00 19.04 13.54
CA TYR A 25 7.51 17.74 13.94
C TYR A 25 6.69 17.80 15.25
N HIS A 26 7.30 18.24 16.35
CA HIS A 26 6.68 18.16 17.68
C HIS A 26 5.46 19.06 17.84
N LYS A 27 5.47 20.23 17.21
CA LYS A 27 4.39 21.20 17.35
C LYS A 27 3.26 21.01 16.34
N TYR A 28 3.57 20.50 15.14
CA TYR A 28 2.61 20.47 14.04
C TYR A 28 2.30 19.07 13.50
N ALA A 29 3.31 18.21 13.22
CA ALA A 29 3.10 16.93 12.53
C ALA A 29 2.72 15.76 13.46
N GLU A 30 3.29 15.72 14.67
CA GLU A 30 3.27 14.55 15.56
C GLU A 30 1.86 14.05 15.86
N LYS A 31 0.94 14.98 16.11
CA LYS A 31 -0.44 14.69 16.58
C LYS A 31 -1.48 14.73 15.47
N GLU A 32 -1.07 14.93 14.23
CA GLU A 32 -2.02 14.92 13.12
C GLU A 32 -2.70 13.55 12.99
N ALA A 33 -3.97 13.56 12.62
CA ALA A 33 -4.72 12.35 12.34
C ALA A 33 -4.11 11.58 11.14
N ILE A 34 -4.51 10.32 10.97
CA ILE A 34 -4.08 9.49 9.85
C ILE A 34 -5.27 9.22 8.93
N PHE A 35 -5.08 9.49 7.65
CA PHE A 35 -5.83 8.91 6.56
C PHE A 35 -4.90 8.00 5.75
N ASP A 36 -5.10 6.70 5.86
CA ASP A 36 -4.34 5.69 5.13
C ASP A 36 -5.09 5.28 3.87
N PHE A 37 -4.82 5.96 2.77
CA PHE A 37 -5.60 5.83 1.53
C PHE A 37 -5.24 4.61 0.67
N HIS A 38 -4.34 3.74 1.14
CA HIS A 38 -4.07 2.43 0.53
C HIS A 38 -3.44 1.47 1.53
N ASN A 39 -4.14 0.38 1.83
CA ASN A 39 -3.65 -0.73 2.62
C ASN A 39 -4.37 -2.03 2.25
N HIS A 40 -3.91 -3.14 2.80
CA HIS A 40 -4.46 -4.48 2.61
C HIS A 40 -5.01 -5.08 3.91
N LEU A 41 -5.48 -4.26 4.84
CA LEU A 41 -6.13 -4.75 6.06
C LEU A 41 -7.45 -5.41 5.72
N ASN A 42 -7.74 -6.53 6.40
CA ASN A 42 -8.97 -7.26 6.19
C ASN A 42 -10.15 -6.58 6.93
N PRO A 43 -11.19 -6.10 6.24
CA PRO A 43 -12.33 -5.45 6.88
C PRO A 43 -13.11 -6.38 7.80
N GLN A 44 -13.10 -7.69 7.56
CA GLN A 44 -13.69 -8.68 8.46
C GLN A 44 -12.96 -8.71 9.81
N GLU A 45 -11.63 -8.77 9.81
CA GLU A 45 -10.83 -8.74 11.04
C GLU A 45 -11.08 -7.45 11.83
N ILE A 46 -11.21 -6.30 11.15
CA ILE A 46 -11.56 -5.03 11.80
C ILE A 46 -12.97 -5.12 12.41
N TYR A 47 -13.93 -5.73 11.70
CA TYR A 47 -15.30 -5.85 12.20
C TYR A 47 -15.39 -6.80 13.38
N GLU A 48 -14.82 -7.98 13.27
CA GLU A 48 -14.83 -9.00 14.33
C GLU A 48 -14.04 -8.55 15.55
N ASN A 49 -13.02 -7.72 15.33
CA ASN A 49 -12.18 -7.13 16.37
C ASN A 49 -11.62 -8.16 17.36
N ALA A 50 -11.34 -9.37 16.86
CA ALA A 50 -10.73 -10.42 17.63
C ALA A 50 -9.28 -10.07 17.99
N GLY A 51 -8.77 -10.62 19.08
CA GLY A 51 -7.36 -10.43 19.45
C GLY A 51 -6.42 -10.97 18.38
N LEU A 52 -5.26 -10.33 18.21
CA LEU A 52 -4.24 -10.68 17.21
C LEU A 52 -3.45 -11.97 17.57
N GLY A 53 -3.85 -12.68 18.63
CA GLY A 53 -3.10 -13.83 19.12
C GLY A 53 -1.91 -13.38 19.96
N ASN A 54 -0.71 -13.60 19.46
CA ASN A 54 0.54 -13.22 20.11
C ASN A 54 1.41 -12.33 19.20
N LEU A 55 2.57 -11.91 19.69
CA LEU A 55 3.45 -10.99 18.95
C LEU A 55 3.99 -11.59 17.64
N ALA A 56 4.19 -12.92 17.57
CA ALA A 56 4.58 -13.55 16.31
C ALA A 56 3.45 -13.49 15.28
N ASN A 57 2.21 -13.74 15.70
CA ASN A 57 1.05 -13.62 14.81
C ASN A 57 0.89 -12.16 14.33
N ALA A 58 0.93 -11.19 15.24
CA ALA A 58 0.79 -9.78 14.93
C ALA A 58 1.89 -9.26 13.97
N TRP A 59 3.11 -9.80 14.07
CA TRP A 59 4.26 -9.39 13.25
C TRP A 59 4.45 -10.20 11.97
N LEU A 60 4.18 -11.51 12.01
CA LEU A 60 4.67 -12.43 10.98
C LEU A 60 3.56 -13.12 10.17
N ASP A 61 2.28 -13.06 10.57
CA ASP A 61 1.28 -13.81 9.82
C ASP A 61 0.90 -13.18 8.48
N HIS A 62 1.15 -11.87 8.30
CA HIS A 62 0.75 -11.15 7.09
C HIS A 62 1.82 -10.21 6.51
N ASP A 63 2.97 -10.03 7.15
CA ASP A 63 3.97 -9.03 6.78
C ASP A 63 5.10 -9.60 5.92
N HIS A 64 4.93 -9.51 4.61
CA HIS A 64 5.92 -9.99 3.64
C HIS A 64 7.23 -9.17 3.61
N TYR A 65 7.28 -7.97 4.19
CA TYR A 65 8.54 -7.23 4.39
C TYR A 65 9.45 -7.97 5.40
N LYS A 66 8.86 -8.40 6.53
CA LYS A 66 9.56 -9.18 7.56
C LYS A 66 10.00 -10.55 7.02
N TRP A 67 9.12 -11.22 6.26
CA TRP A 67 9.44 -12.50 5.63
C TRP A 67 10.64 -12.42 4.70
N ARG A 68 10.73 -11.37 3.88
CA ARG A 68 11.87 -11.13 2.98
C ARG A 68 13.18 -11.03 3.75
N ALA A 69 13.22 -10.25 4.84
CA ALA A 69 14.41 -10.09 5.65
C ALA A 69 14.85 -11.42 6.30
N MET A 70 13.89 -12.18 6.84
CA MET A 70 14.15 -13.50 7.43
C MET A 70 14.68 -14.50 6.40
N ARG A 71 14.11 -14.54 5.18
CA ARG A 71 14.64 -15.39 4.10
C ARG A 71 16.04 -14.99 3.70
N ALA A 72 16.29 -13.69 3.55
CA ALA A 72 17.64 -13.19 3.23
C ALA A 72 18.66 -13.50 4.33
N ALA A 73 18.23 -13.63 5.58
CA ALA A 73 19.04 -14.10 6.71
C ALA A 73 19.21 -15.64 6.76
N GLY A 74 18.60 -16.40 5.85
CA GLY A 74 18.69 -17.85 5.77
C GLY A 74 17.79 -18.60 6.74
N VAL A 75 16.76 -17.95 7.29
CA VAL A 75 15.77 -18.60 8.17
C VAL A 75 14.91 -19.55 7.35
N ARG A 76 14.62 -20.73 7.93
CA ARG A 76 13.78 -21.74 7.29
C ARG A 76 12.32 -21.28 7.19
N GLU A 77 11.63 -21.64 6.11
CA GLU A 77 10.29 -21.11 5.78
C GLU A 77 9.22 -21.42 6.84
N GLU A 78 9.29 -22.58 7.48
CA GLU A 78 8.37 -22.93 8.57
C GLU A 78 8.48 -21.98 9.78
N LEU A 79 9.61 -21.31 9.96
CA LEU A 79 9.81 -20.30 11.00
C LEU A 79 9.44 -18.89 10.52
N ILE A 80 9.25 -18.69 9.22
CA ILE A 80 8.87 -17.40 8.63
C ILE A 80 7.35 -17.29 8.56
N THR A 81 6.73 -18.02 7.62
CA THR A 81 5.28 -17.97 7.41
C THR A 81 4.50 -18.87 8.36
N GLY A 82 5.17 -19.84 8.98
CA GLY A 82 4.53 -20.87 9.79
C GLY A 82 3.72 -21.89 8.96
N HIS A 83 3.86 -21.85 7.63
CA HIS A 83 3.07 -22.69 6.72
C HIS A 83 3.96 -23.30 5.65
N LEU A 84 3.83 -24.62 5.46
CA LEU A 84 4.35 -25.34 4.30
C LEU A 84 3.20 -26.08 3.63
N ARG A 85 3.18 -26.13 2.30
CA ARG A 85 2.24 -27.01 1.58
C ARG A 85 2.71 -28.46 1.69
N VAL A 86 1.82 -29.31 2.15
CA VAL A 86 2.15 -30.72 2.38
C VAL A 86 2.19 -31.54 1.09
N ASP A 87 1.48 -31.09 0.03
CA ASP A 87 1.30 -31.81 -1.23
C ASP A 87 1.91 -31.15 -2.47
N GLY A 88 2.60 -30.01 -2.30
CA GLY A 88 3.22 -29.28 -3.42
C GLY A 88 2.22 -28.66 -4.41
N SER A 89 0.91 -28.72 -4.15
CA SER A 89 -0.10 -28.17 -5.04
C SER A 89 -0.15 -26.63 -4.97
N VAL A 90 -0.37 -25.99 -6.13
CA VAL A 90 -0.61 -24.56 -6.20
C VAL A 90 -2.10 -24.31 -5.97
N LYS A 91 -2.47 -23.68 -4.87
CA LYS A 91 -3.85 -23.25 -4.61
C LYS A 91 -4.11 -21.85 -5.14
N SER A 92 -5.40 -21.54 -5.39
CA SER A 92 -5.85 -20.26 -5.94
C SER A 92 -5.63 -19.07 -4.99
N ASP A 93 -5.73 -17.85 -5.53
CA ASP A 93 -5.47 -16.57 -4.85
C ASP A 93 -6.26 -16.34 -3.54
N ASP A 94 -7.44 -16.96 -3.41
CA ASP A 94 -8.31 -16.80 -2.24
C ASP A 94 -7.85 -17.59 -1.01
N GLU A 95 -6.88 -18.48 -1.17
CA GLU A 95 -6.36 -19.30 -0.08
C GLU A 95 -4.98 -18.78 0.33
N ARG A 96 -4.95 -17.78 1.20
CA ARG A 96 -3.72 -17.49 1.96
C ARG A 96 -3.31 -18.75 2.69
N GLY A 97 -2.22 -19.36 2.20
CA GLY A 97 -1.61 -20.45 2.87
C GLY A 97 -2.47 -21.70 3.00
N GLY A 98 -2.90 -22.30 1.88
CA GLY A 98 -3.32 -23.70 1.90
C GLY A 98 -2.19 -24.66 2.29
N ALA A 99 -1.10 -24.13 2.82
CA ALA A 99 -0.05 -24.86 3.50
C ALA A 99 -0.54 -25.26 4.91
N ALA A 100 -0.37 -26.51 5.28
CA ALA A 100 -0.60 -26.91 6.66
C ALA A 100 0.31 -26.08 7.58
N LYS A 101 -0.26 -25.51 8.66
CA LYS A 101 0.55 -24.84 9.67
C LYS A 101 1.51 -25.87 10.26
N VAL A 102 2.79 -25.73 10.00
CA VAL A 102 3.81 -26.54 10.63
C VAL A 102 3.92 -26.08 12.08
N ALA A 103 3.95 -26.99 13.01
CA ALA A 103 3.95 -26.71 14.44
C ALA A 103 5.28 -26.14 14.98
N ALA A 104 5.84 -25.15 14.30
CA ALA A 104 6.87 -24.31 14.92
C ALA A 104 6.20 -23.45 16.00
N ALA A 105 6.71 -23.48 17.21
CA ALA A 105 6.16 -22.66 18.28
C ALA A 105 6.28 -21.17 17.90
N ASP A 106 5.22 -20.41 18.07
CA ASP A 106 5.20 -18.99 17.70
C ASP A 106 6.33 -18.19 18.37
N TYR A 107 6.74 -18.58 19.58
CA TYR A 107 7.91 -17.99 20.24
C TYR A 107 9.22 -18.22 19.45
N GLU A 108 9.40 -19.37 18.81
CA GLU A 108 10.58 -19.65 17.98
C GLU A 108 10.56 -18.80 16.72
N ARG A 109 9.40 -18.63 16.07
CA ARG A 109 9.22 -17.71 14.92
C ARG A 109 9.58 -16.27 15.31
N TYR A 110 9.08 -15.80 16.45
CA TYR A 110 9.41 -14.50 17.00
C TYR A 110 10.90 -14.34 17.27
N LEU A 111 11.53 -15.34 17.91
CA LEU A 111 12.95 -15.30 18.24
C LEU A 111 13.84 -15.25 17.00
N GLU A 112 13.50 -15.99 15.93
CA GLU A 112 14.20 -15.92 14.65
C GLU A 112 14.04 -14.54 13.99
N PHE A 113 12.89 -13.89 14.13
CA PHE A 113 12.74 -12.51 13.68
C PHE A 113 13.58 -11.53 14.51
N VAL A 114 13.65 -11.70 15.83
CA VAL A 114 14.54 -10.89 16.69
C VAL A 114 16.01 -11.06 16.27
N ARG A 115 16.48 -12.29 16.00
CA ARG A 115 17.82 -12.57 15.48
C ARG A 115 18.05 -11.88 14.12
N THR A 116 17.04 -11.95 13.24
CA THR A 116 17.09 -11.28 11.94
C THR A 116 17.23 -9.78 12.10
N LEU A 117 16.51 -9.15 13.02
CA LEU A 117 16.62 -7.71 13.27
C LEU A 117 18.04 -7.28 13.65
N GLN A 118 18.77 -8.10 14.42
CA GLN A 118 20.16 -7.80 14.79
C GLN A 118 21.10 -7.75 13.56
N LEU A 119 20.69 -8.36 12.45
CA LEU A 119 21.43 -8.38 11.20
C LEU A 119 21.03 -7.23 10.24
N CYS A 120 20.12 -6.35 10.66
CA CYS A 120 19.47 -5.36 9.80
C CYS A 120 19.90 -3.89 10.02
N PRO A 121 21.19 -3.53 10.23
CA PRO A 121 21.58 -2.13 10.29
C PRO A 121 21.26 -1.45 8.94
N GLY A 122 20.52 -0.32 8.99
CA GLY A 122 20.09 0.40 7.77
C GLY A 122 18.81 -0.13 7.11
N ASN A 123 18.29 -1.28 7.51
CA ASN A 123 17.01 -1.77 7.03
C ASN A 123 15.86 -1.09 7.79
N PRO A 124 14.79 -0.60 7.12
CA PRO A 124 13.68 0.08 7.78
C PRO A 124 12.97 -0.78 8.82
N LEU A 125 12.97 -2.10 8.69
CA LEU A 125 12.36 -3.02 9.65
C LEU A 125 12.92 -2.84 11.07
N TYR A 126 14.22 -2.49 11.20
CA TYR A 126 14.80 -2.24 12.52
C TYR A 126 14.13 -1.04 13.19
N HIS A 127 13.95 0.06 12.45
CA HIS A 127 13.26 1.26 12.96
C HIS A 127 11.76 0.99 13.19
N TRP A 128 11.09 0.39 12.23
CA TRP A 128 9.64 0.16 12.28
C TRP A 128 9.26 -0.74 13.45
N SER A 129 9.93 -1.90 13.59
CA SER A 129 9.63 -2.83 14.68
C SER A 129 9.84 -2.21 16.06
N HIS A 130 10.88 -1.38 16.23
CA HIS A 130 11.14 -0.70 17.49
C HIS A 130 10.19 0.48 17.72
N LEU A 131 9.73 1.18 16.67
CA LEU A 131 8.64 2.16 16.78
C LEU A 131 7.32 1.48 17.18
N GLU A 132 7.01 0.33 16.61
CA GLU A 132 5.87 -0.49 17.02
C GLU A 132 5.94 -0.88 18.51
N LEU A 133 7.11 -1.38 18.96
CA LEU A 133 7.35 -1.71 20.37
C LEU A 133 7.20 -0.48 21.27
N LYS A 134 7.73 0.67 20.87
CA LYS A 134 7.65 1.91 21.64
C LYS A 134 6.22 2.44 21.72
N ARG A 135 5.52 2.56 20.59
CA ARG A 135 4.21 3.24 20.53
C ARG A 135 3.05 2.41 21.06
N TYR A 136 3.04 1.12 20.79
CA TYR A 136 1.96 0.25 21.24
C TYR A 136 2.23 -0.37 22.63
N PHE A 137 3.48 -0.75 22.88
CA PHE A 137 3.81 -1.59 24.05
C PHE A 137 4.64 -0.88 25.12
N GLY A 138 5.05 0.39 24.89
CA GLY A 138 5.85 1.15 25.82
C GLY A 138 7.21 0.50 26.12
N ILE A 139 7.87 -0.03 25.08
CA ILE A 139 9.19 -0.65 25.14
C ILE A 139 10.19 0.26 24.42
N ASP A 140 11.05 0.92 25.17
CA ASP A 140 12.03 1.90 24.67
C ASP A 140 13.44 1.32 24.45
N VAL A 141 13.65 0.06 24.82
CA VAL A 141 14.94 -0.62 24.68
C VAL A 141 14.97 -1.44 23.38
N PRO A 142 16.12 -1.53 22.71
CA PRO A 142 16.27 -2.43 21.55
C PRO A 142 16.01 -3.89 21.95
N VAL A 143 15.21 -4.59 21.13
CA VAL A 143 14.99 -6.01 21.33
C VAL A 143 16.21 -6.79 20.87
N THR A 144 16.68 -7.72 21.69
CA THR A 144 17.81 -8.63 21.46
C THR A 144 17.46 -10.03 21.96
N GLU A 145 18.26 -11.04 21.66
CA GLU A 145 18.04 -12.37 22.23
C GLU A 145 18.03 -12.38 23.76
N ALA A 146 18.82 -11.51 24.38
CA ALA A 146 18.94 -11.47 25.85
C ALA A 146 17.66 -10.99 26.54
N ASN A 147 16.88 -10.10 25.90
CA ASN A 147 15.62 -9.58 26.47
C ASN A 147 14.38 -10.04 25.69
N ALA A 148 14.54 -10.88 24.69
CA ALA A 148 13.44 -11.32 23.83
C ALA A 148 12.28 -11.93 24.63
N ARG A 149 12.57 -12.71 25.67
CA ARG A 149 11.53 -13.33 26.49
C ARG A 149 10.72 -12.30 27.28
N GLU A 150 11.36 -11.32 27.85
CA GLU A 150 10.71 -10.23 28.58
C GLU A 150 9.82 -9.39 27.64
N VAL A 151 10.33 -9.04 26.45
CA VAL A 151 9.57 -8.32 25.42
C VAL A 151 8.35 -9.13 25.00
N TRP A 152 8.54 -10.43 24.71
CA TRP A 152 7.44 -11.34 24.37
C TRP A 152 6.34 -11.37 25.41
N ASP A 153 6.70 -11.60 26.67
CA ASP A 153 5.73 -11.72 27.75
C ASP A 153 4.97 -10.39 27.98
N LYS A 154 5.67 -9.27 27.92
CA LYS A 154 5.06 -7.93 28.05
C LYS A 154 4.11 -7.62 26.88
N CYS A 155 4.52 -7.86 25.65
CA CYS A 155 3.67 -7.62 24.49
C CYS A 155 2.43 -8.49 24.51
N ASN A 156 2.57 -9.79 24.80
CA ASN A 156 1.44 -10.72 24.83
C ASN A 156 0.45 -10.41 25.96
N ALA A 157 0.93 -9.95 27.11
CA ALA A 157 0.07 -9.49 28.18
C ALA A 157 -0.78 -8.27 27.79
N LEU A 158 -0.27 -7.43 26.87
CA LEU A 158 -1.03 -6.30 26.31
C LEU A 158 -1.96 -6.76 25.18
N LEU A 159 -1.48 -7.60 24.25
CA LEU A 159 -2.29 -8.14 23.15
C LEU A 159 -3.51 -8.94 23.61
N ALA A 160 -3.45 -9.50 24.81
CA ALA A 160 -4.59 -10.18 25.43
C ALA A 160 -5.71 -9.24 25.92
N LYS A 161 -5.48 -7.92 25.94
CA LYS A 161 -6.49 -6.95 26.39
C LYS A 161 -7.44 -6.58 25.24
N ALA A 162 -8.69 -6.29 25.58
CA ALA A 162 -9.73 -5.97 24.62
C ALA A 162 -9.42 -4.71 23.76
N ASP A 163 -8.66 -3.76 24.30
CA ASP A 163 -8.25 -2.52 23.60
C ASP A 163 -6.99 -2.69 22.72
N PHE A 164 -6.49 -3.92 22.57
CA PHE A 164 -5.40 -4.30 21.65
C PHE A 164 -5.87 -5.17 20.49
N GLY A 165 -7.17 -5.25 20.23
CA GLY A 165 -7.69 -5.75 18.95
C GLY A 165 -7.52 -4.73 17.82
N PRO A 166 -7.83 -5.11 16.58
CA PRO A 166 -7.67 -4.28 15.37
C PRO A 166 -8.17 -2.84 15.54
N ARG A 167 -9.38 -2.63 16.07
CA ARG A 167 -9.97 -1.30 16.27
C ARG A 167 -9.18 -0.47 17.28
N GLY A 168 -8.82 -1.07 18.41
CA GLY A 168 -8.07 -0.39 19.47
C GLY A 168 -6.68 0.04 18.98
N LEU A 169 -6.00 -0.77 18.16
CA LEU A 169 -4.70 -0.41 17.59
C LEU A 169 -4.82 0.75 16.60
N LEU A 170 -5.84 0.76 15.75
CA LEU A 170 -6.13 1.88 14.84
C LEU A 170 -6.43 3.18 15.61
N GLU A 171 -7.24 3.09 16.65
CA GLU A 171 -7.60 4.25 17.49
C GLU A 171 -6.38 4.80 18.26
N LYS A 172 -5.51 3.95 18.79
CA LYS A 172 -4.28 4.34 19.50
C LYS A 172 -3.34 5.19 18.62
N MET A 173 -3.33 4.93 17.32
CA MET A 173 -2.52 5.69 16.35
C MET A 173 -3.25 6.86 15.70
N GLY A 174 -4.49 7.13 16.08
CA GLY A 174 -5.27 8.25 15.55
C GLY A 174 -5.70 8.07 14.10
N VAL A 175 -5.87 6.83 13.64
CA VAL A 175 -6.40 6.54 12.30
C VAL A 175 -7.87 6.94 12.24
N LYS A 176 -8.19 7.89 11.37
CA LYS A 176 -9.57 8.40 11.19
C LYS A 176 -10.26 7.81 9.99
N GLU A 177 -9.49 7.56 8.95
CA GLU A 177 -9.99 6.92 7.73
C GLU A 177 -8.92 5.98 7.18
N LEU A 178 -9.35 4.89 6.56
CA LEU A 178 -8.49 3.99 5.79
C LEU A 178 -9.23 3.41 4.59
N CYS A 179 -8.47 3.08 3.53
CA CYS A 179 -8.99 2.43 2.34
C CYS A 179 -8.38 1.03 2.21
N THR A 180 -9.23 0.02 2.27
CA THR A 180 -8.87 -1.39 2.06
C THR A 180 -8.66 -1.68 0.57
N THR A 181 -8.43 -2.93 0.21
CA THR A 181 -8.27 -3.35 -1.19
C THR A 181 -9.29 -4.44 -1.50
N ASP A 182 -10.26 -4.14 -2.37
CA ASP A 182 -11.46 -4.96 -2.54
C ASP A 182 -11.75 -5.28 -4.02
N ASP A 183 -12.18 -6.50 -4.28
CA ASP A 183 -12.54 -6.95 -5.63
C ASP A 183 -13.90 -6.37 -6.07
N PRO A 184 -14.09 -5.99 -7.34
CA PRO A 184 -15.38 -5.54 -7.87
C PRO A 184 -16.58 -6.44 -7.59
N LEU A 185 -16.37 -7.74 -7.38
CA LEU A 185 -17.44 -8.70 -7.07
C LEU A 185 -17.81 -8.76 -5.58
N ASP A 186 -17.06 -8.08 -4.71
CA ASP A 186 -17.31 -8.11 -3.28
C ASP A 186 -18.67 -7.55 -2.90
N SER A 187 -19.28 -8.20 -1.92
CA SER A 187 -20.58 -7.77 -1.37
C SER A 187 -20.49 -6.54 -0.47
N LEU A 188 -19.28 -6.21 -0.03
CA LEU A 188 -18.93 -5.15 0.92
C LEU A 188 -19.68 -5.27 2.26
N GLU A 189 -20.02 -6.49 2.66
CA GLU A 189 -20.84 -6.71 3.87
C GLU A 189 -20.12 -6.22 5.13
N TRP A 190 -18.81 -6.40 5.22
CA TRP A 190 -18.03 -5.98 6.38
C TRP A 190 -17.90 -4.46 6.45
N HIS A 191 -17.73 -3.77 5.32
CA HIS A 191 -17.75 -2.32 5.24
C HIS A 191 -19.10 -1.74 5.69
N LYS A 192 -20.22 -2.35 5.24
CA LYS A 192 -21.58 -1.94 5.66
C LYS A 192 -21.79 -2.10 7.15
N LYS A 193 -21.33 -3.23 7.72
CA LYS A 193 -21.41 -3.49 9.16
C LYS A 193 -20.52 -2.49 9.94
N LEU A 194 -19.29 -2.27 9.51
CA LEU A 194 -18.37 -1.29 10.12
C LEU A 194 -18.95 0.12 10.07
N ALA A 195 -19.45 0.55 8.93
CA ALA A 195 -20.06 1.88 8.78
C ALA A 195 -21.24 2.10 9.70
N LYS A 196 -21.98 1.04 10.08
CA LYS A 196 -23.09 1.09 11.03
C LYS A 196 -22.59 1.10 12.49
N ASP A 197 -21.67 0.21 12.83
CA ASP A 197 -21.41 -0.17 14.22
C ASP A 197 -20.16 0.51 14.82
N TRP A 198 -19.23 1.02 14.01
CA TRP A 198 -18.01 1.65 14.48
C TRP A 198 -17.75 3.00 13.79
N LYS A 199 -17.63 4.08 14.59
CA LYS A 199 -17.52 5.46 14.09
C LYS A 199 -16.18 6.11 14.34
N ALA A 200 -15.29 5.48 15.09
CA ALA A 200 -13.99 6.06 15.44
C ALA A 200 -13.06 6.18 14.23
N CYS A 201 -13.19 5.25 13.27
CA CYS A 201 -12.47 5.25 12.01
C CYS A 201 -13.41 4.83 10.87
N LYS A 202 -13.35 5.52 9.74
CA LYS A 202 -14.08 5.13 8.53
C LYS A 202 -13.25 4.13 7.72
N VAL A 203 -13.80 2.95 7.48
CA VAL A 203 -13.21 1.92 6.63
C VAL A 203 -13.90 1.97 5.27
N ARG A 204 -13.16 2.39 4.24
CA ARG A 204 -13.67 2.57 2.87
C ARG A 204 -13.17 1.45 1.97
N PRO A 205 -14.01 0.86 1.12
CA PRO A 205 -13.52 -0.06 0.10
C PRO A 205 -12.77 0.69 -1.00
N SER A 206 -11.69 0.11 -1.54
CA SER A 206 -11.07 0.54 -2.80
C SER A 206 -11.49 -0.39 -3.92
N PHE A 207 -11.73 0.17 -5.09
CA PHE A 207 -12.12 -0.60 -6.27
C PHE A 207 -10.89 -1.11 -7.00
N ARG A 208 -10.57 -2.43 -6.88
CA ARG A 208 -9.38 -3.04 -7.49
C ARG A 208 -9.75 -4.07 -8.56
N PRO A 209 -9.85 -3.67 -9.84
CA PRO A 209 -10.33 -4.51 -10.94
C PRO A 209 -9.24 -5.33 -11.62
N ASP A 210 -8.28 -5.90 -10.89
CA ASP A 210 -7.15 -6.63 -11.46
C ASP A 210 -7.58 -7.78 -12.37
N PHE A 211 -8.60 -8.55 -12.00
CA PHE A 211 -9.13 -9.64 -12.85
C PHE A 211 -9.85 -9.16 -14.10
N ILE A 212 -10.32 -7.91 -14.12
CA ILE A 212 -10.93 -7.30 -15.32
C ILE A 212 -9.83 -6.86 -16.30
N ILE A 213 -8.71 -6.36 -15.78
CA ILE A 213 -7.60 -5.83 -16.59
C ILE A 213 -6.73 -6.95 -17.15
N ASN A 214 -6.55 -8.04 -16.41
CA ASN A 214 -5.62 -9.11 -16.73
C ASN A 214 -6.32 -10.24 -17.53
N ALA A 215 -6.68 -9.96 -18.79
CA ALA A 215 -7.36 -10.92 -19.68
C ALA A 215 -6.54 -12.15 -20.01
N GLU A 216 -5.23 -12.14 -19.76
CA GLU A 216 -4.32 -13.29 -19.90
C GLU A 216 -4.41 -14.27 -18.73
N SER A 217 -5.06 -13.89 -17.64
CA SER A 217 -5.21 -14.75 -16.46
C SER A 217 -6.03 -16.00 -16.78
N PRO A 218 -5.61 -17.19 -16.34
CA PRO A 218 -6.45 -18.40 -16.44
C PRO A 218 -7.82 -18.27 -15.77
N ALA A 219 -7.95 -17.40 -14.79
CA ALA A 219 -9.20 -17.14 -14.05
C ALA A 219 -10.14 -16.17 -14.79
N TYR A 220 -9.69 -15.51 -15.88
CA TYR A 220 -10.43 -14.43 -16.52
C TYR A 220 -11.84 -14.83 -16.98
N ALA A 221 -11.97 -15.95 -17.69
CA ALA A 221 -13.25 -16.41 -18.23
C ALA A 221 -14.29 -16.68 -17.12
N ASP A 222 -13.86 -17.33 -16.04
CA ASP A 222 -14.71 -17.56 -14.88
C ASP A 222 -15.10 -16.24 -14.21
N TYR A 223 -14.12 -15.34 -14.03
CA TYR A 223 -14.36 -14.03 -13.42
C TYR A 223 -15.40 -13.20 -14.20
N ILE A 224 -15.30 -13.13 -15.54
CA ILE A 224 -16.27 -12.43 -16.38
C ILE A 224 -17.68 -13.06 -16.27
N SER A 225 -17.76 -14.37 -16.19
CA SER A 225 -19.02 -15.09 -15.98
C SER A 225 -19.65 -14.79 -14.62
N ARG A 226 -18.82 -14.68 -13.58
CA ARG A 226 -19.26 -14.24 -12.23
C ARG A 226 -19.71 -12.78 -12.24
N LEU A 227 -19.01 -11.90 -12.94
CA LEU A 227 -19.40 -10.50 -13.08
C LEU A 227 -20.78 -10.37 -13.75
N GLN A 228 -21.03 -11.10 -14.83
CA GLN A 228 -22.36 -11.15 -15.45
C GLN A 228 -23.45 -11.57 -14.44
N LYS A 229 -23.17 -12.60 -13.66
CA LYS A 229 -24.12 -13.11 -12.66
C LYS A 229 -24.41 -12.08 -11.57
N VAL A 230 -23.38 -11.39 -11.06
CA VAL A 230 -23.52 -10.36 -10.04
C VAL A 230 -24.25 -9.13 -10.58
N ASP A 231 -23.95 -8.74 -11.81
CA ASP A 231 -24.58 -7.58 -12.47
C ASP A 231 -26.00 -7.89 -12.98
N GLY A 232 -26.34 -9.15 -13.23
CA GLY A 232 -27.65 -9.59 -13.72
C GLY A 232 -27.87 -9.34 -15.22
N THR A 233 -26.84 -8.98 -15.98
CA THR A 233 -26.91 -8.72 -17.43
C THR A 233 -26.10 -9.72 -18.25
N GLN A 234 -26.47 -9.91 -19.51
CA GLN A 234 -25.72 -10.73 -20.45
C GLN A 234 -24.77 -9.84 -21.26
N PHE A 235 -23.48 -10.20 -21.30
CA PHE A 235 -22.52 -9.49 -22.14
C PHE A 235 -22.50 -10.04 -23.55
N LYS A 236 -22.49 -9.14 -24.52
CA LYS A 236 -22.32 -9.44 -25.96
C LYS A 236 -21.04 -8.79 -26.50
N SER A 237 -20.49 -7.87 -25.73
CA SER A 237 -19.34 -7.07 -26.13
C SER A 237 -18.55 -6.62 -24.92
N ILE A 238 -17.34 -6.09 -25.16
CA ILE A 238 -16.56 -5.43 -24.13
C ILE A 238 -17.30 -4.21 -23.55
N SER A 239 -18.12 -3.52 -24.32
CA SER A 239 -18.92 -2.38 -23.85
C SER A 239 -19.91 -2.79 -22.77
N ASP A 240 -20.52 -3.97 -22.88
CA ASP A 240 -21.43 -4.49 -21.87
C ASP A 240 -20.69 -4.78 -20.57
N MET A 241 -19.51 -5.36 -20.67
CA MET A 241 -18.63 -5.59 -19.52
C MET A 241 -18.21 -4.27 -18.84
N ILE A 242 -17.79 -3.26 -19.60
CA ILE A 242 -17.42 -1.94 -19.06
C ILE A 242 -18.62 -1.27 -18.38
N ALA A 243 -19.82 -1.37 -18.97
CA ALA A 243 -21.04 -0.85 -18.38
C ALA A 243 -21.37 -1.54 -17.03
N ALA A 244 -21.23 -2.86 -16.95
CA ALA A 244 -21.39 -3.62 -15.71
C ALA A 244 -20.38 -3.19 -14.64
N VAL A 245 -19.11 -3.01 -15.02
CA VAL A 245 -18.08 -2.47 -14.13
C VAL A 245 -18.47 -1.08 -13.62
N GLY A 246 -19.02 -0.22 -14.48
CA GLY A 246 -19.52 1.08 -14.09
C GLY A 246 -20.63 0.99 -13.01
N ARG A 247 -21.55 0.03 -13.12
CA ARG A 247 -22.58 -0.22 -12.08
C ARG A 247 -21.99 -0.75 -10.77
N ARG A 248 -20.94 -1.59 -10.86
CA ARG A 248 -20.21 -2.02 -9.67
C ARG A 248 -19.48 -0.85 -8.99
N MET A 249 -18.92 0.10 -9.74
CA MET A 249 -18.39 1.33 -9.15
C MET A 249 -19.45 2.16 -8.44
N ASP A 250 -20.67 2.26 -8.98
CA ASP A 250 -21.78 2.94 -8.28
C ASP A 250 -22.08 2.27 -6.95
N PHE A 251 -22.17 0.94 -6.93
CA PHE A 251 -22.33 0.18 -5.70
C PHE A 251 -21.21 0.42 -4.69
N PHE A 252 -19.94 0.48 -5.12
CA PHE A 252 -18.82 0.81 -4.25
C PHE A 252 -18.92 2.24 -3.71
N LYS A 253 -19.28 3.20 -4.56
CA LYS A 253 -19.46 4.60 -4.18
C LYS A 253 -20.57 4.76 -3.12
N GLU A 254 -21.70 4.08 -3.28
CA GLU A 254 -22.79 4.04 -2.30
C GLU A 254 -22.34 3.48 -0.94
N ASN A 255 -21.31 2.63 -0.94
CA ASN A 255 -20.69 2.08 0.26
C ASN A 255 -19.42 2.84 0.72
N GLY A 256 -19.23 4.07 0.23
CA GLY A 256 -18.23 5.00 0.74
C GLY A 256 -16.89 4.95 0.02
N SER A 257 -16.74 4.21 -1.07
CA SER A 257 -15.52 4.22 -1.89
C SER A 257 -15.28 5.57 -2.54
N VAL A 258 -14.02 5.98 -2.57
CA VAL A 258 -13.55 7.22 -3.21
C VAL A 258 -12.33 6.97 -4.10
N VAL A 259 -11.90 5.72 -4.22
CA VAL A 259 -10.59 5.36 -4.77
C VAL A 259 -10.64 4.04 -5.53
N SER A 260 -9.83 3.95 -6.56
CA SER A 260 -9.48 2.70 -7.24
C SER A 260 -7.99 2.43 -7.10
N ASP A 261 -7.61 1.18 -7.30
CA ASP A 261 -6.24 0.71 -7.23
C ASP A 261 -5.93 -0.24 -8.38
N HIS A 262 -4.75 -0.10 -8.98
CA HIS A 262 -4.30 -0.88 -10.12
C HIS A 262 -2.84 -1.29 -9.94
N SER A 263 -2.51 -2.55 -10.30
CA SER A 263 -1.14 -3.04 -10.39
C SER A 263 -0.78 -3.31 -11.85
N LEU A 264 0.28 -2.65 -12.34
CA LEU A 264 0.75 -2.76 -13.73
C LEU A 264 2.18 -3.30 -13.73
N GLU A 265 2.38 -4.48 -14.30
CA GLU A 265 3.61 -5.25 -14.12
C GLU A 265 4.41 -5.45 -15.41
N ASN A 266 3.76 -5.44 -16.56
CA ASN A 266 4.34 -5.66 -17.87
C ASN A 266 3.85 -4.60 -18.86
N ASP A 267 4.13 -4.75 -20.15
CA ASP A 267 3.56 -3.90 -21.18
C ASP A 267 2.03 -3.89 -21.08
N PHE A 268 1.48 -2.71 -20.86
CA PHE A 268 0.05 -2.52 -20.58
C PHE A 268 -0.64 -1.55 -21.55
N TYR A 269 0.05 -1.05 -22.58
CA TYR A 269 -0.55 -0.14 -23.54
C TYR A 269 0.01 -0.33 -24.94
N LEU A 270 -0.87 -0.62 -25.88
CA LEU A 270 -0.70 -0.41 -27.32
C LEU A 270 -1.97 0.22 -27.88
N PRO A 271 -1.88 1.12 -28.88
CA PRO A 271 -3.07 1.65 -29.54
C PRO A 271 -3.93 0.53 -30.15
N ALA A 272 -5.23 0.62 -29.96
CA ALA A 272 -6.17 -0.36 -30.46
C ALA A 272 -7.51 0.30 -30.82
N THR A 273 -8.18 -0.24 -31.84
CA THR A 273 -9.56 0.11 -32.15
C THR A 273 -10.53 -0.65 -31.24
N TYR A 274 -11.78 -0.21 -31.19
CA TYR A 274 -12.85 -0.92 -30.49
C TYR A 274 -12.98 -2.37 -31.00
N ASP A 275 -12.97 -2.57 -32.32
CA ASP A 275 -13.12 -3.90 -32.92
C ASP A 275 -11.95 -4.84 -32.57
N ASP A 276 -10.71 -4.31 -32.55
CA ASP A 276 -9.54 -5.07 -32.08
C ASP A 276 -9.79 -5.58 -30.64
N VAL A 277 -10.18 -4.68 -29.74
CA VAL A 277 -10.31 -5.00 -28.32
C VAL A 277 -11.52 -5.89 -28.03
N ASN A 278 -12.63 -5.67 -28.74
CA ASN A 278 -13.79 -6.56 -28.62
C ASN A 278 -13.47 -7.98 -29.08
N TYR A 279 -12.73 -8.14 -30.19
CA TYR A 279 -12.24 -9.45 -30.61
C TYR A 279 -11.32 -10.12 -29.57
N ILE A 280 -10.42 -9.33 -28.95
CA ILE A 280 -9.53 -9.84 -27.90
C ILE A 280 -10.33 -10.25 -26.67
N PHE A 281 -11.32 -9.46 -26.27
CA PHE A 281 -12.25 -9.77 -25.17
C PHE A 281 -12.96 -11.11 -25.40
N GLU A 282 -13.59 -11.30 -26.57
CA GLU A 282 -14.27 -12.55 -26.92
C GLU A 282 -13.31 -13.74 -26.90
N LYS A 283 -12.09 -13.55 -27.44
CA LYS A 283 -11.04 -14.56 -27.45
C LYS A 283 -10.61 -14.98 -26.05
N ALA A 284 -10.42 -14.02 -25.15
CA ALA A 284 -10.05 -14.26 -23.75
C ALA A 284 -11.19 -14.95 -22.99
N TRP A 285 -12.42 -14.49 -23.20
CA TRP A 285 -13.59 -15.03 -22.50
C TRP A 285 -13.88 -16.51 -22.82
N ILE A 286 -13.54 -16.96 -24.04
CA ILE A 286 -13.63 -18.39 -24.37
C ILE A 286 -12.35 -19.18 -24.01
N GLY A 287 -11.45 -18.58 -23.20
CA GLY A 287 -10.24 -19.24 -22.66
C GLY A 287 -9.13 -19.43 -23.68
N LYS A 288 -9.12 -18.73 -24.80
CA LYS A 288 -8.02 -18.79 -25.78
C LYS A 288 -6.84 -17.95 -25.31
N LYS A 289 -5.63 -18.49 -25.49
CA LYS A 289 -4.38 -17.78 -25.16
C LYS A 289 -4.23 -16.50 -25.99
N LEU A 290 -3.93 -15.41 -25.33
CA LEU A 290 -3.62 -14.11 -25.92
C LEU A 290 -2.13 -14.01 -26.28
N LYS A 291 -1.82 -13.20 -27.29
CA LYS A 291 -0.46 -12.78 -27.63
C LYS A 291 -0.07 -11.58 -26.78
N PRO A 292 1.23 -11.32 -26.51
CA PRO A 292 1.66 -10.13 -25.74
C PRO A 292 1.08 -8.81 -26.27
N GLU A 293 1.05 -8.61 -27.59
CA GLU A 293 0.46 -7.42 -28.21
C GLU A 293 -1.06 -7.30 -27.94
N GLU A 294 -1.79 -8.42 -27.97
CA GLU A 294 -3.22 -8.44 -27.66
C GLU A 294 -3.46 -8.07 -26.19
N ILE A 295 -2.60 -8.56 -25.29
CA ILE A 295 -2.64 -8.22 -23.86
C ILE A 295 -2.45 -6.71 -23.67
N ALA A 296 -1.41 -6.12 -24.25
CA ALA A 296 -1.13 -4.69 -24.12
C ALA A 296 -2.24 -3.82 -24.75
N LYS A 297 -2.82 -4.22 -25.87
CA LYS A 297 -3.98 -3.55 -26.48
C LYS A 297 -5.21 -3.58 -25.56
N TYR A 298 -5.52 -4.74 -25.01
CA TYR A 298 -6.66 -4.94 -24.12
C TYR A 298 -6.49 -4.13 -22.83
N LYS A 299 -5.36 -4.28 -22.14
CA LYS A 299 -5.06 -3.56 -20.89
C LYS A 299 -5.15 -2.05 -21.09
N GLY A 300 -4.51 -1.52 -22.12
CA GLY A 300 -4.51 -0.09 -22.40
C GLY A 300 -5.92 0.47 -22.63
N TYR A 301 -6.72 -0.22 -23.42
CA TYR A 301 -8.11 0.18 -23.67
C TYR A 301 -8.94 0.16 -22.38
N VAL A 302 -8.89 -0.95 -21.63
CA VAL A 302 -9.65 -1.10 -20.38
C VAL A 302 -9.22 -0.06 -19.35
N LEU A 303 -7.92 0.17 -19.16
CA LEU A 303 -7.42 1.21 -18.23
C LEU A 303 -7.94 2.60 -18.59
N VAL A 304 -7.98 2.94 -19.88
CA VAL A 304 -8.51 4.25 -20.34
C VAL A 304 -10.01 4.35 -20.05
N GLU A 305 -10.79 3.33 -20.38
CA GLU A 305 -12.25 3.35 -20.12
C GLU A 305 -12.55 3.39 -18.61
N LEU A 306 -11.81 2.63 -17.81
CA LEU A 306 -11.93 2.69 -16.34
C LEU A 306 -11.56 4.09 -15.81
N GLY A 307 -10.47 4.68 -16.29
CA GLY A 307 -10.04 6.03 -15.91
C GLY A 307 -11.10 7.09 -16.21
N LYS A 308 -11.78 7.01 -17.36
CA LYS A 308 -12.92 7.88 -17.70
C LYS A 308 -14.10 7.66 -16.74
N LEU A 309 -14.42 6.42 -16.40
CA LEU A 309 -15.48 6.10 -15.43
C LEU A 309 -15.12 6.61 -14.03
N TYR A 310 -13.87 6.49 -13.59
CA TYR A 310 -13.41 7.04 -12.31
C TYR A 310 -13.59 8.56 -12.26
N ALA A 311 -13.20 9.25 -13.32
CA ALA A 311 -13.40 10.70 -13.44
C ALA A 311 -14.88 11.10 -13.32
N GLN A 312 -15.76 10.43 -14.07
CA GLN A 312 -17.22 10.67 -14.04
C GLN A 312 -17.84 10.39 -12.67
N LYS A 313 -17.34 9.38 -11.97
CA LYS A 313 -17.89 8.95 -10.67
C LYS A 313 -17.17 9.61 -9.48
N GLY A 314 -16.08 10.34 -9.72
CA GLY A 314 -15.34 11.08 -8.69
C GLY A 314 -14.39 10.23 -7.86
N PHE A 315 -13.92 9.09 -8.39
CA PHE A 315 -12.87 8.28 -7.78
C PHE A 315 -11.49 8.85 -8.08
N VAL A 316 -10.55 8.65 -7.16
CA VAL A 316 -9.12 8.82 -7.43
C VAL A 316 -8.56 7.50 -7.99
N MET A 317 -7.85 7.57 -9.11
CA MET A 317 -7.20 6.41 -9.72
C MET A 317 -5.78 6.27 -9.19
N GLN A 318 -5.48 5.21 -8.43
CA GLN A 318 -4.12 4.87 -8.02
C GLN A 318 -3.53 3.85 -8.96
N ILE A 319 -2.31 4.10 -9.45
CA ILE A 319 -1.59 3.23 -10.40
C ILE A 319 -0.25 2.85 -9.80
N HIS A 320 -0.11 1.59 -9.42
CA HIS A 320 1.11 0.98 -8.90
C HIS A 320 1.86 0.25 -10.03
N ILE A 321 3.13 0.57 -10.23
CA ILE A 321 3.91 0.08 -11.38
C ILE A 321 5.23 -0.53 -10.93
N GLY A 322 5.61 -1.63 -11.58
CA GLY A 322 6.98 -2.12 -11.58
C GLY A 322 7.27 -3.25 -10.60
N ALA A 323 6.29 -4.06 -10.22
CA ALA A 323 6.52 -5.31 -9.51
C ALA A 323 6.88 -6.44 -10.49
N LEU A 324 7.97 -7.14 -10.23
CA LEU A 324 8.31 -8.40 -10.87
C LEU A 324 7.96 -9.54 -9.91
N ARG A 325 6.79 -10.15 -10.14
CA ARG A 325 6.15 -11.07 -9.21
C ARG A 325 6.77 -12.46 -9.20
N ASP A 326 6.71 -13.11 -8.01
CA ASP A 326 6.91 -14.55 -7.82
C ASP A 326 8.22 -15.09 -8.42
N GLN A 327 9.35 -14.41 -8.18
CA GLN A 327 10.62 -14.73 -8.84
C GLN A 327 11.26 -16.03 -8.38
N ASN A 328 10.91 -16.55 -7.21
CA ASN A 328 11.37 -17.83 -6.71
C ASN A 328 10.35 -18.93 -6.98
N ALA A 329 10.41 -19.51 -8.19
CA ALA A 329 9.47 -20.54 -8.61
C ALA A 329 9.45 -21.78 -7.68
N ALA A 330 10.58 -22.13 -7.05
CA ALA A 330 10.64 -23.23 -6.10
C ALA A 330 9.77 -22.95 -4.87
N MET A 331 9.89 -21.75 -4.30
CA MET A 331 9.10 -21.36 -3.13
C MET A 331 7.65 -21.07 -3.51
N PHE A 332 7.39 -20.48 -4.68
CA PHE A 332 6.03 -20.33 -5.20
C PHE A 332 5.27 -21.66 -5.24
N ASN A 333 5.93 -22.74 -5.68
CA ASN A 333 5.33 -24.06 -5.70
C ASN A 333 5.07 -24.64 -4.29
N VAL A 334 5.85 -24.25 -3.29
CA VAL A 334 5.74 -24.74 -1.90
C VAL A 334 4.74 -23.89 -1.11
N VAL A 335 4.86 -22.59 -1.12
CA VAL A 335 4.09 -21.68 -0.24
C VAL A 335 2.98 -20.94 -0.98
N GLY A 336 3.14 -20.66 -2.27
CA GLY A 336 2.16 -19.98 -3.12
C GLY A 336 2.48 -18.51 -3.36
N LYS A 337 1.46 -17.72 -3.73
CA LYS A 337 1.56 -16.29 -4.06
C LYS A 337 1.65 -15.39 -2.82
N ASN A 338 2.08 -14.15 -3.04
CA ASN A 338 2.07 -13.07 -2.03
C ASN A 338 2.93 -13.36 -0.81
N ILE A 339 4.02 -14.05 -0.97
CA ILE A 339 4.94 -14.42 0.11
C ILE A 339 6.21 -13.55 0.18
N GLY A 340 6.22 -12.43 -0.56
CA GLY A 340 7.33 -11.47 -0.54
C GLY A 340 8.52 -11.85 -1.40
N GLU A 341 8.35 -12.72 -2.40
CA GLU A 341 9.39 -13.14 -3.35
C GLU A 341 9.34 -12.37 -4.67
N ASP A 342 8.95 -11.11 -4.58
CA ASP A 342 8.88 -10.19 -5.70
C ASP A 342 10.19 -9.37 -5.80
N SER A 343 10.46 -8.83 -6.97
CA SER A 343 11.61 -7.97 -7.26
C SER A 343 11.17 -6.70 -7.99
N LEU A 344 12.11 -5.79 -8.22
CA LEU A 344 11.89 -4.62 -9.06
C LEU A 344 11.87 -5.04 -10.53
N GLN A 345 10.84 -4.61 -11.25
CA GLN A 345 10.80 -4.70 -12.71
C GLN A 345 11.60 -3.55 -13.32
N ASP A 346 12.27 -3.84 -14.41
CA ASP A 346 13.06 -2.86 -15.16
C ASP A 346 12.62 -2.84 -16.64
N PHE A 347 11.50 -2.17 -16.91
CA PHE A 347 11.01 -1.95 -18.26
C PHE A 347 10.66 -0.47 -18.50
N ASN A 348 10.58 -0.08 -19.77
CA ASN A 348 10.26 1.29 -20.13
C ASN A 348 8.75 1.52 -20.19
N TYR A 349 8.14 1.89 -19.06
CA TYR A 349 6.70 2.14 -18.97
C TYR A 349 6.29 3.62 -19.10
N ALA A 350 7.24 4.56 -19.03
CA ALA A 350 6.92 5.99 -19.06
C ALA A 350 6.11 6.40 -20.32
N PRO A 351 6.45 5.98 -21.57
CA PRO A 351 5.63 6.29 -22.74
C PRO A 351 4.22 5.71 -22.64
N GLN A 352 4.07 4.51 -22.07
CA GLN A 352 2.79 3.83 -21.95
C GLN A 352 1.87 4.56 -20.97
N ILE A 353 2.39 4.96 -19.79
CA ILE A 353 1.66 5.78 -18.83
C ILE A 353 1.29 7.13 -19.44
N GLY A 354 2.20 7.77 -20.19
CA GLY A 354 1.91 9.02 -20.91
C GLY A 354 0.72 8.89 -21.85
N CYS A 355 0.64 7.79 -22.61
CA CYS A 355 -0.50 7.51 -23.48
C CYS A 355 -1.81 7.31 -22.72
N VAL A 356 -1.78 6.52 -21.63
CA VAL A 356 -2.95 6.28 -20.78
C VAL A 356 -3.45 7.58 -20.16
N LEU A 357 -2.58 8.36 -19.54
CA LEU A 357 -2.95 9.65 -18.95
C LEU A 357 -3.50 10.62 -19.99
N ASN A 358 -2.83 10.76 -21.13
CA ASN A 358 -3.31 11.64 -22.20
C ASN A 358 -4.73 11.26 -22.66
N ALA A 359 -5.03 9.98 -22.80
CA ALA A 359 -6.36 9.51 -23.21
C ALA A 359 -7.42 9.76 -22.12
N ILE A 360 -7.08 9.57 -20.83
CA ILE A 360 -7.99 9.82 -19.70
C ILE A 360 -8.24 11.32 -19.53
N TYR A 361 -7.19 12.14 -19.56
CA TYR A 361 -7.28 13.58 -19.31
C TYR A 361 -7.82 14.36 -20.52
N SER A 362 -7.93 13.75 -21.68
CA SER A 362 -8.63 14.32 -22.84
C SER A 362 -10.16 14.23 -22.71
N ALA A 363 -10.68 13.52 -21.70
CA ALA A 363 -12.10 13.43 -21.39
C ALA A 363 -12.48 14.42 -20.27
N GLU A 364 -13.72 14.87 -20.26
CA GLU A 364 -14.28 15.68 -19.18
C GLU A 364 -15.33 14.87 -18.38
N PRO A 365 -15.31 14.94 -17.05
CA PRO A 365 -14.36 15.69 -16.18
C PRO A 365 -12.97 15.05 -16.13
N ALA A 366 -11.94 15.85 -15.83
CA ALA A 366 -10.58 15.34 -15.68
C ALA A 366 -10.44 14.41 -14.46
N ALA A 367 -9.75 13.30 -14.63
CA ALA A 367 -9.48 12.35 -13.56
C ALA A 367 -8.56 12.94 -12.48
N ARG A 368 -8.60 12.37 -11.28
CA ARG A 368 -7.55 12.50 -10.27
C ARG A 368 -6.73 11.21 -10.26
N THR A 369 -5.42 11.34 -10.39
CA THR A 369 -4.55 10.17 -10.51
C THR A 369 -3.34 10.29 -9.58
N ILE A 370 -2.94 9.18 -8.96
CA ILE A 370 -1.69 9.07 -8.22
C ILE A 370 -0.87 7.94 -8.85
N LEU A 371 0.39 8.26 -9.19
CA LEU A 371 1.32 7.32 -9.80
C LEU A 371 2.34 6.84 -8.77
N TYR A 372 2.53 5.55 -8.65
CA TYR A 372 3.53 4.94 -7.79
C TYR A 372 4.45 4.05 -8.60
N ASN A 373 5.74 4.08 -8.29
CA ASN A 373 6.72 3.17 -8.89
C ASN A 373 7.51 2.43 -7.82
N LEU A 374 8.01 1.26 -8.18
CA LEU A 374 8.94 0.50 -7.35
C LEU A 374 10.39 0.76 -7.70
N ASN A 375 10.71 0.98 -8.97
CA ASN A 375 12.08 1.22 -9.40
C ASN A 375 12.44 2.71 -9.28
N PRO A 376 13.32 3.12 -8.33
CA PRO A 376 13.66 4.51 -8.11
C PRO A 376 14.29 5.21 -9.33
N LYS A 377 14.80 4.47 -10.33
CA LYS A 377 15.31 5.04 -11.59
C LYS A 377 14.25 5.85 -12.33
N ASP A 378 12.98 5.57 -12.12
CA ASP A 378 11.84 6.19 -12.83
C ASP A 378 11.19 7.34 -12.05
N ASN A 379 11.69 7.69 -10.86
CA ASN A 379 11.15 8.76 -10.03
C ASN A 379 11.01 10.07 -10.79
N GLU A 380 12.07 10.53 -11.44
CA GLU A 380 12.07 11.78 -12.22
C GLU A 380 11.12 11.72 -13.41
N ALA A 381 11.07 10.57 -14.09
CA ALA A 381 10.17 10.39 -15.24
C ALA A 381 8.70 10.51 -14.83
N LEU A 382 8.30 9.86 -13.75
CA LEU A 382 6.92 9.92 -13.26
C LEU A 382 6.57 11.25 -12.61
N ALA A 383 7.48 11.84 -11.85
CA ALA A 383 7.24 13.15 -11.22
C ALA A 383 7.05 14.25 -12.27
N THR A 384 7.92 14.31 -13.28
CA THR A 384 7.78 15.28 -14.38
C THR A 384 6.53 15.03 -15.21
N MET A 385 6.16 13.77 -15.41
CA MET A 385 4.92 13.41 -16.12
C MET A 385 3.68 13.83 -15.33
N ALA A 386 3.61 13.50 -14.04
CA ALA A 386 2.48 13.87 -13.19
C ALA A 386 2.27 15.39 -13.15
N ALA A 387 3.35 16.18 -13.12
CA ALA A 387 3.28 17.64 -13.13
C ALA A 387 2.67 18.25 -14.41
N ASN A 388 2.58 17.49 -15.50
CA ASN A 388 1.95 17.95 -16.74
C ASN A 388 0.41 17.83 -16.74
N PHE A 389 -0.15 17.04 -15.82
CA PHE A 389 -1.59 16.79 -15.78
C PHE A 389 -2.22 17.41 -14.53
N ARG A 390 -3.28 18.19 -14.71
CA ARG A 390 -4.02 18.75 -13.58
C ARG A 390 -4.61 17.63 -12.73
N ASN A 391 -4.42 17.69 -11.39
CA ASN A 391 -4.88 16.69 -10.45
C ASN A 391 -4.21 15.29 -10.65
N CYS A 392 -2.98 15.27 -11.15
CA CYS A 392 -2.12 14.09 -11.14
C CYS A 392 -0.97 14.33 -10.17
N GLN A 393 -0.63 13.34 -9.37
CA GLN A 393 0.51 13.40 -8.44
C GLN A 393 1.42 12.21 -8.62
N PHE A 394 2.72 12.43 -8.44
CA PHE A 394 3.66 11.38 -8.14
C PHE A 394 3.53 11.07 -6.65
N GLY A 395 3.14 9.85 -6.32
CA GLY A 395 2.73 9.45 -4.97
C GLY A 395 3.88 9.26 -3.99
N PRO A 396 3.57 8.91 -2.74
CA PRO A 396 4.58 8.58 -1.74
C PRO A 396 5.42 7.36 -2.10
N ALA A 397 6.59 7.27 -1.47
CA ALA A 397 7.44 6.09 -1.56
C ALA A 397 6.66 4.86 -1.12
N TRP A 398 6.62 3.86 -2.00
CA TRP A 398 5.80 2.68 -1.83
C TRP A 398 6.66 1.41 -1.86
N TRP A 399 6.36 0.45 -1.03
CA TRP A 399 6.95 -0.88 -0.92
C TRP A 399 8.49 -0.85 -0.85
N PHE A 400 9.22 -1.19 -1.94
CA PHE A 400 10.68 -1.22 -1.94
C PHE A 400 11.33 0.15 -1.75
N ASN A 401 10.59 1.23 -1.97
CA ASN A 401 11.04 2.60 -1.71
C ASN A 401 10.62 3.12 -0.33
N ASP A 402 9.78 2.38 0.42
CA ASP A 402 9.31 2.80 1.74
C ASP A 402 10.39 2.56 2.80
N HIS A 403 11.42 3.36 2.75
CA HIS A 403 12.53 3.45 3.70
C HIS A 403 13.06 4.88 3.75
N LYS A 404 13.83 5.19 4.77
CA LYS A 404 14.27 6.56 5.04
C LYS A 404 14.80 7.28 3.80
N ASP A 405 15.75 6.67 3.10
CA ASP A 405 16.42 7.31 1.95
C ASP A 405 15.48 7.39 0.72
N GLY A 406 14.65 6.35 0.50
CA GLY A 406 13.66 6.33 -0.58
C GLY A 406 12.56 7.37 -0.38
N ILE A 407 12.03 7.51 0.85
CA ILE A 407 11.04 8.53 1.20
C ILE A 407 11.64 9.94 1.01
N GLU A 408 12.85 10.17 1.53
CA GLU A 408 13.52 11.47 1.41
C GLU A 408 13.78 11.82 -0.05
N GLU A 409 14.29 10.88 -0.85
CA GLU A 409 14.54 11.12 -2.29
C GLU A 409 13.24 11.36 -3.05
N GLN A 410 12.18 10.64 -2.75
CA GLN A 410 10.89 10.83 -3.42
C GLN A 410 10.27 12.20 -3.11
N ILE A 411 10.35 12.66 -1.86
CA ILE A 411 9.97 14.03 -1.47
C ILE A 411 10.81 15.05 -2.22
N ARG A 412 12.13 14.83 -2.33
CA ARG A 412 13.07 15.70 -3.03
C ARG A 412 12.75 15.81 -4.53
N VAL A 413 12.50 14.67 -5.18
CA VAL A 413 12.11 14.63 -6.60
C VAL A 413 10.78 15.35 -6.82
N TYR A 414 9.79 15.10 -5.95
CA TYR A 414 8.50 15.78 -6.03
C TYR A 414 8.66 17.30 -5.87
N SER A 415 9.42 17.76 -4.89
CA SER A 415 9.60 19.19 -4.60
C SER A 415 10.28 19.95 -5.74
N ARG A 416 11.10 19.28 -6.57
CA ARG A 416 11.74 19.87 -7.75
C ARG A 416 10.78 20.03 -8.95
N THR A 417 9.70 19.25 -8.97
CA THR A 417 8.80 19.19 -10.14
C THR A 417 7.41 19.72 -9.88
N ALA A 418 6.98 19.75 -8.61
CA ALA A 418 5.63 20.15 -8.20
C ALA A 418 5.66 20.88 -6.85
N PRO A 419 4.62 21.65 -6.49
CA PRO A 419 4.56 22.33 -5.20
C PRO A 419 4.38 21.33 -4.06
N LEU A 420 5.43 21.13 -3.25
CA LEU A 420 5.44 20.19 -2.12
C LEU A 420 4.25 20.40 -1.16
N GLY A 421 3.82 21.63 -0.94
CA GLY A 421 2.67 21.94 -0.09
C GLY A 421 1.33 21.33 -0.55
N ARG A 422 1.26 20.71 -1.72
CA ARG A 422 0.09 19.98 -2.25
C ARG A 422 0.25 18.46 -2.22
N TYR A 423 1.38 17.97 -1.71
CA TYR A 423 1.66 16.55 -1.65
C TYR A 423 0.63 15.81 -0.79
N VAL A 424 0.19 14.63 -1.24
CA VAL A 424 -0.87 13.84 -0.56
C VAL A 424 -0.39 13.08 0.68
N GLY A 425 0.90 13.12 0.99
CA GLY A 425 1.44 12.51 2.22
C GLY A 425 1.82 11.04 2.07
N MET A 426 1.36 10.20 3.00
CA MET A 426 1.81 8.82 3.23
C MET A 426 0.66 7.83 3.14
N LEU A 427 0.94 6.65 2.62
CA LEU A 427 0.15 5.42 2.73
C LEU A 427 0.99 4.31 3.34
N THR A 428 0.37 3.29 3.94
CA THR A 428 1.14 2.19 4.54
C THR A 428 1.37 1.01 3.62
N ASP A 429 0.48 0.74 2.69
CA ASP A 429 0.47 -0.52 1.91
C ASP A 429 0.57 -1.77 2.82
N SER A 430 0.04 -1.67 4.03
CA SER A 430 0.28 -2.69 5.07
C SER A 430 -0.82 -3.73 5.15
N ARG A 431 -0.41 -4.92 5.61
CA ARG A 431 -1.29 -6.01 6.03
C ARG A 431 -1.30 -6.19 7.56
N SER A 432 -0.52 -5.39 8.30
CA SER A 432 -0.39 -5.49 9.76
C SER A 432 -1.02 -4.30 10.46
N PHE A 433 -1.82 -4.54 11.49
CA PHE A 433 -2.41 -3.51 12.35
C PHE A 433 -1.38 -2.76 13.20
N LEU A 434 -0.16 -3.27 13.31
CA LEU A 434 0.94 -2.62 14.02
C LEU A 434 1.74 -1.62 13.16
N SER A 435 1.46 -1.49 11.86
CA SER A 435 2.29 -0.72 10.92
C SER A 435 2.10 0.80 10.95
N TYR A 436 1.15 1.33 11.70
CA TYR A 436 0.80 2.76 11.67
C TYR A 436 1.88 3.71 12.21
N PRO A 437 2.85 3.30 13.06
CA PRO A 437 4.03 4.11 13.35
C PRO A 437 4.88 4.49 12.13
N ARG A 438 4.65 3.87 10.96
CA ARG A 438 5.24 4.29 9.69
C ARG A 438 4.78 5.68 9.25
N HIS A 439 3.59 6.14 9.63
CA HIS A 439 3.19 7.54 9.45
C HIS A 439 4.05 8.50 10.29
N GLU A 440 4.37 8.14 11.53
CA GLU A 440 5.34 8.90 12.33
C GLU A 440 6.70 8.96 11.64
N TYR A 441 7.17 7.82 11.13
CA TYR A 441 8.45 7.72 10.42
C TYR A 441 8.52 8.67 9.21
N PHE A 442 7.48 8.65 8.37
CA PHE A 442 7.31 9.58 7.25
C PHE A 442 7.32 11.04 7.70
N ARG A 443 6.54 11.39 8.73
CA ARG A 443 6.41 12.76 9.24
C ARG A 443 7.74 13.30 9.73
N ARG A 444 8.56 12.47 10.39
CA ARG A 444 9.91 12.83 10.83
C ARG A 444 10.83 13.10 9.65
N ILE A 445 10.77 12.28 8.60
CA ILE A 445 11.57 12.46 7.38
C ILE A 445 11.15 13.74 6.65
N LEU A 446 9.85 13.99 6.51
CA LEU A 446 9.31 15.21 5.90
C LEU A 446 9.76 16.46 6.65
N CYS A 447 9.59 16.49 7.97
CA CYS A 447 10.00 17.62 8.80
C CYS A 447 11.53 17.83 8.77
N ASN A 448 12.30 16.73 8.75
CA ASN A 448 13.75 16.80 8.61
C ASN A 448 14.18 17.38 7.25
N TYR A 449 13.52 17.00 6.17
CA TYR A 449 13.78 17.54 4.84
C TYR A 449 13.49 19.05 4.78
N ILE A 450 12.30 19.48 5.21
CA ILE A 450 11.91 20.90 5.19
C ILE A 450 12.78 21.72 6.17
N GLY A 451 13.01 21.20 7.38
CA GLY A 451 13.85 21.85 8.37
C GLY A 451 15.32 21.98 7.90
N GLY A 452 15.82 21.03 7.10
CA GLY A 452 17.14 21.11 6.47
C GLY A 452 17.22 22.25 5.47
N LEU A 453 16.22 22.43 4.60
CA LEU A 453 16.17 23.58 3.66
C LEU A 453 16.20 24.93 4.39
N VAL A 454 15.57 25.01 5.56
CA VAL A 454 15.60 26.22 6.39
C VAL A 454 16.98 26.42 7.01
N GLU A 455 17.56 25.36 7.60
CA GLU A 455 18.88 25.40 8.25
C GLU A 455 19.98 25.79 7.28
N GLU A 456 19.89 25.36 6.03
CA GLU A 456 20.84 25.64 4.94
C GLU A 456 20.57 26.97 4.24
N GLY A 457 19.50 27.69 4.64
CA GLY A 457 19.12 29.00 4.04
C GLY A 457 18.49 28.90 2.65
N GLU A 458 18.09 27.70 2.21
CA GLU A 458 17.44 27.49 0.92
C GLU A 458 15.96 27.89 0.94
N PHE A 459 15.34 27.93 2.14
CA PHE A 459 13.96 28.38 2.32
C PHE A 459 13.84 29.25 3.60
N PRO A 460 13.05 30.35 3.57
CA PRO A 460 12.92 31.23 4.73
C PRO A 460 12.17 30.56 5.86
N TRP A 461 12.61 30.77 7.10
CA TRP A 461 11.88 30.35 8.29
C TRP A 461 10.60 31.16 8.48
N ASN A 462 9.48 30.50 8.44
CA ASN A 462 8.18 31.01 8.86
C ASN A 462 7.44 29.86 9.55
N GLU A 463 7.50 29.85 10.88
CA GLU A 463 7.00 28.73 11.68
C GLU A 463 5.53 28.40 11.37
N GLU A 464 4.65 29.40 11.34
CA GLU A 464 3.22 29.20 11.13
C GLU A 464 2.93 28.65 9.71
N ALA A 465 3.52 29.27 8.69
CA ALA A 465 3.31 28.86 7.30
C ALA A 465 3.86 27.45 7.03
N LEU A 466 5.06 27.15 7.52
CA LEU A 466 5.66 25.81 7.36
C LEU A 466 4.96 24.75 8.22
N GLY A 467 4.52 25.12 9.43
CA GLY A 467 3.73 24.28 10.29
C GLY A 467 2.40 23.88 9.64
N GLU A 468 1.68 24.84 9.05
CA GLU A 468 0.43 24.57 8.32
C GLU A 468 0.68 23.73 7.07
N LEU A 469 1.76 24.00 6.32
CA LEU A 469 2.16 23.18 5.17
C LEU A 469 2.40 21.72 5.55
N VAL A 470 3.12 21.49 6.65
CA VAL A 470 3.41 20.13 7.15
C VAL A 470 2.13 19.42 7.61
N LYS A 471 1.24 20.10 8.34
CA LYS A 471 -0.07 19.55 8.74
C LYS A 471 -0.88 19.13 7.52
N ASN A 472 -0.93 20.00 6.51
CA ASN A 472 -1.66 19.71 5.29
C ASN A 472 -1.12 18.48 4.56
N ILE A 473 0.20 18.32 4.44
CA ILE A 473 0.81 17.12 3.86
C ILE A 473 0.51 15.88 4.70
N CYS A 474 0.52 16.00 6.02
CA CYS A 474 0.30 14.87 6.92
C CYS A 474 -1.15 14.36 6.92
N TYR A 475 -2.13 15.22 6.55
CA TYR A 475 -3.54 14.84 6.64
C TYR A 475 -4.46 15.55 5.63
N SER A 476 -4.56 16.88 5.65
CA SER A 476 -5.63 17.61 4.96
C SER A 476 -5.56 17.50 3.43
N ASN A 477 -4.35 17.50 2.85
CA ASN A 477 -4.18 17.40 1.40
C ASN A 477 -4.76 16.09 0.83
N SER A 478 -4.61 14.97 1.55
CA SER A 478 -5.19 13.71 1.11
C SER A 478 -6.72 13.77 1.15
N LEU A 479 -7.31 14.32 2.21
CA LEU A 479 -8.77 14.49 2.27
C LEU A 479 -9.30 15.33 1.10
N ASP A 480 -8.64 16.46 0.83
CA ASP A 480 -9.01 17.35 -0.29
C ASP A 480 -8.86 16.67 -1.64
N PHE A 481 -7.74 15.96 -1.85
CA PHE A 481 -7.47 15.27 -3.11
C PHE A 481 -8.47 14.15 -3.37
N PHE A 482 -8.89 13.42 -2.33
CA PHE A 482 -9.91 12.37 -2.41
C PHE A 482 -11.35 12.92 -2.29
N CYS A 483 -11.54 14.26 -2.17
CA CYS A 483 -12.83 14.92 -2.00
C CYS A 483 -13.64 14.38 -0.80
N ILE A 484 -12.96 14.06 0.28
CA ILE A 484 -13.57 13.65 1.56
C ILE A 484 -13.88 14.92 2.36
N LYS A 485 -15.14 15.04 2.80
CA LYS A 485 -15.63 16.15 3.62
C LYS A 485 -15.81 15.71 5.06
#